data_0743c553c26dd1d029c02dfa265b4075
#
_entry.id   0743c553c26dd1d029c02dfa265b4075
#
_cell.length_a   1.000
_cell.length_b   1.000
_cell.length_c   1.000
_cell.angle_alpha   90.00
_cell.angle_beta   90.00
_cell.angle_gamma   90.00
#
_symmetry.space_group_name_H-M   'P 1'
#
loop_
_entity.id
_entity.type
_entity.pdbx_description
1 polymer ?
#
loop_
_entity_poly.entity_id
_entity_poly.type
_entity_poly.pdbx_seq_one_letter_code
_entity_poly.pdbx_strand_id
1 'polypeptide(L)'
;MRYLILGVTEARDETGAPLPTGGARLRALLAALALRAGRRTSVAELVDDVWGEAPPQDAPAALQALVARLRRALGGRDTITADPAGGYRLAAAPDDIDLHRFSRLAVQGGRELATDPAAAARTLRAALSLWRGPALADLPEPARTGHAAGPEARRSAALRDRIEADLRSGATAPAALLPEIEALIQASPYDEPLRAQQLRALRAAGRPADALAAYERIRRTLANALGTTPGPELTTLHT
;
A
#
# COMPACT_ATOMS: atom_id res chain seq x y z
N MET A 1 15.10 11.82 -9.53
CA MET A 1 14.76 10.46 -10.03
C MET A 1 13.66 9.88 -9.15
N ARG A 2 12.75 9.05 -9.68
CA ARG A 2 11.65 8.44 -8.89
C ARG A 2 11.63 6.93 -9.06
N TYR A 3 11.31 6.22 -7.97
CA TYR A 3 11.24 4.77 -7.92
C TYR A 3 9.84 4.34 -7.49
N LEU A 4 9.22 3.48 -8.26
CA LEU A 4 7.82 3.09 -8.11
C LEU A 4 7.77 1.59 -7.79
N ILE A 5 7.31 1.24 -6.60
CA ILE A 5 7.24 -0.14 -6.09
C ILE A 5 5.84 -0.52 -5.57
N LEU A 6 4.87 0.38 -5.71
CA LEU A 6 3.45 0.11 -5.44
C LEU A 6 2.75 -0.41 -6.70
N GLY A 7 3.19 -1.56 -7.18
CA GLY A 7 2.82 -2.23 -8.43
C GLY A 7 4.05 -2.88 -9.05
N VAL A 8 4.04 -3.06 -10.36
CA VAL A 8 5.24 -3.44 -11.12
C VAL A 8 6.31 -2.37 -10.92
N THR A 9 7.54 -2.82 -10.64
CA THR A 9 8.65 -1.93 -10.29
C THR A 9 9.13 -1.13 -11.52
N GLU A 10 9.17 0.18 -11.37
CA GLU A 10 9.64 1.12 -12.39
C GLU A 10 10.63 2.12 -11.77
N ALA A 11 11.52 2.64 -12.61
CA ALA A 11 12.28 3.86 -12.32
C ALA A 11 11.94 4.92 -13.38
N ARG A 12 11.90 6.17 -12.97
CA ARG A 12 11.66 7.32 -13.85
C ARG A 12 12.70 8.39 -13.59
N ASP A 13 13.13 9.05 -14.66
CA ASP A 13 14.04 10.18 -14.55
C ASP A 13 13.35 11.44 -14.00
N GLU A 14 14.05 12.56 -13.95
CA GLU A 14 13.53 13.84 -13.46
C GLU A 14 12.43 14.43 -14.33
N THR A 15 12.38 14.05 -15.60
CA THR A 15 11.33 14.45 -16.53
C THR A 15 10.08 13.58 -16.43
N GLY A 16 10.15 12.45 -15.70
CA GLY A 16 9.10 11.46 -15.56
C GLY A 16 9.15 10.36 -16.63
N ALA A 17 10.14 10.37 -17.52
CA ALA A 17 10.31 9.34 -18.53
C ALA A 17 10.75 8.01 -17.89
N PRO A 18 10.24 6.85 -18.36
CA PRO A 18 10.61 5.55 -17.81
C PRO A 18 12.06 5.19 -18.17
N LEU A 19 12.79 4.68 -17.18
CA LEU A 19 14.12 4.11 -17.35
C LEU A 19 14.03 2.60 -17.60
N PRO A 20 14.94 2.01 -18.41
CA PRO A 20 14.90 0.59 -18.74
C PRO A 20 15.35 -0.28 -17.58
N THR A 21 14.46 -0.58 -16.64
CA THR A 21 14.75 -1.40 -15.45
C THR A 21 14.97 -2.89 -15.76
N GLY A 22 14.80 -3.31 -17.02
CA GLY A 22 15.16 -4.65 -17.48
C GLY A 22 14.21 -5.78 -17.04
N GLY A 23 14.74 -7.01 -16.94
CA GLY A 23 13.97 -8.20 -16.60
C GLY A 23 13.61 -8.31 -15.12
N ALA A 24 12.80 -9.33 -14.77
CA ALA A 24 12.23 -9.52 -13.43
C ALA A 24 13.26 -9.44 -12.28
N ARG A 25 14.46 -10.04 -12.44
CA ARG A 25 15.50 -9.99 -11.41
C ARG A 25 16.08 -8.59 -11.17
N LEU A 26 16.16 -7.74 -12.21
CA LEU A 26 16.59 -6.34 -12.04
C LEU A 26 15.50 -5.53 -11.34
N ARG A 27 14.23 -5.77 -11.67
CA ARG A 27 13.11 -5.12 -10.99
C ARG A 27 13.01 -5.56 -9.54
N ALA A 28 13.19 -6.85 -9.24
CA ALA A 28 13.24 -7.35 -7.86
C ALA A 28 14.38 -6.70 -7.05
N LEU A 29 15.59 -6.60 -7.60
CA LEU A 29 16.70 -5.90 -6.95
C LEU A 29 16.40 -4.43 -6.70
N LEU A 30 15.81 -3.74 -7.68
CA LEU A 30 15.41 -2.33 -7.51
C LEU A 30 14.35 -2.19 -6.42
N ALA A 31 13.34 -3.07 -6.39
CA ALA A 31 12.30 -3.07 -5.36
C ALA A 31 12.88 -3.29 -3.96
N ALA A 32 13.78 -4.26 -3.80
CA ALA A 32 14.44 -4.56 -2.52
C ALA A 32 15.27 -3.38 -1.99
N LEU A 33 16.01 -2.71 -2.88
CA LEU A 33 16.78 -1.52 -2.53
C LEU A 33 15.90 -0.31 -2.23
N ALA A 34 14.84 -0.08 -3.03
CA ALA A 34 13.91 1.02 -2.86
C ALA A 34 13.08 0.89 -1.58
N LEU A 35 12.69 -0.32 -1.21
CA LEU A 35 12.00 -0.60 0.05
C LEU A 35 12.75 -0.04 1.27
N ARG A 36 14.08 -0.05 1.21
CA ARG A 36 14.98 0.38 2.29
C ARG A 36 15.73 1.67 1.95
N ALA A 37 15.13 2.55 1.18
CA ALA A 37 15.74 3.77 0.65
C ALA A 37 16.71 4.48 1.61
N GLY A 38 17.87 4.82 1.11
CA GLY A 38 18.92 5.51 1.89
C GLY A 38 19.58 4.66 2.98
N ARG A 39 19.07 3.45 3.27
CA ARG A 39 19.67 2.52 4.24
C ARG A 39 20.45 1.42 3.55
N ARG A 40 21.46 0.91 4.25
CA ARG A 40 22.21 -0.27 3.82
C ARG A 40 21.33 -1.51 3.81
N THR A 41 21.45 -2.31 2.76
CA THR A 41 20.91 -3.67 2.68
C THR A 41 22.07 -4.63 2.47
N SER A 42 22.18 -5.64 3.30
CA SER A 42 23.27 -6.64 3.22
C SER A 42 23.15 -7.50 1.95
N VAL A 43 24.25 -8.16 1.57
CA VAL A 43 24.27 -9.10 0.44
C VAL A 43 23.26 -10.24 0.68
N ALA A 44 23.22 -10.78 1.90
CA ALA A 44 22.30 -11.88 2.24
C ALA A 44 20.85 -11.47 2.07
N GLU A 45 20.41 -10.33 2.65
CA GLU A 45 19.05 -9.82 2.50
C GLU A 45 18.68 -9.58 1.02
N LEU A 46 19.60 -9.05 0.20
CA LEU A 46 19.32 -8.84 -1.22
C LEU A 46 19.23 -10.14 -2.00
N VAL A 47 20.02 -11.15 -1.64
CA VAL A 47 19.92 -12.49 -2.25
C VAL A 47 18.57 -13.10 -1.93
N ASP A 48 18.12 -13.06 -0.68
CA ASP A 48 16.83 -13.58 -0.25
C ASP A 48 15.68 -12.84 -0.95
N ASP A 49 15.74 -11.50 -1.00
CA ASP A 49 14.70 -10.68 -1.63
C ASP A 49 14.63 -10.88 -3.16
N VAL A 50 15.76 -11.18 -3.83
CA VAL A 50 15.80 -11.30 -5.30
C VAL A 50 15.55 -12.71 -5.79
N TRP A 51 16.00 -13.72 -5.06
CA TRP A 51 15.89 -15.12 -5.51
C TRP A 51 14.99 -15.99 -4.65
N GLY A 52 14.66 -15.58 -3.41
CA GLY A 52 13.89 -16.40 -2.48
C GLY A 52 14.57 -17.74 -2.23
N GLU A 53 13.81 -18.83 -2.41
CA GLU A 53 14.28 -20.19 -2.15
C GLU A 53 15.20 -20.78 -3.25
N ALA A 54 15.42 -20.06 -4.36
CA ALA A 54 16.18 -20.56 -5.49
C ALA A 54 17.36 -19.64 -5.89
N PRO A 55 18.32 -19.37 -4.97
CA PRO A 55 19.51 -18.59 -5.29
C PRO A 55 20.44 -19.35 -6.24
N PRO A 56 21.22 -18.65 -7.09
CA PRO A 56 22.25 -19.27 -7.91
C PRO A 56 23.40 -19.78 -7.03
N GLN A 57 24.19 -20.71 -7.56
CA GLN A 57 25.32 -21.34 -6.86
C GLN A 57 26.33 -20.29 -6.31
N ASP A 58 26.62 -19.25 -7.09
CA ASP A 58 27.40 -18.07 -6.66
C ASP A 58 26.49 -16.85 -6.61
N ALA A 59 25.64 -16.79 -5.58
CA ALA A 59 24.70 -15.70 -5.38
C ALA A 59 25.37 -14.33 -5.19
N PRO A 60 26.50 -14.19 -4.46
CA PRO A 60 27.22 -12.93 -4.36
C PRO A 60 27.71 -12.40 -5.70
N ALA A 61 28.34 -13.22 -6.55
CA ALA A 61 28.81 -12.80 -7.87
C ALA A 61 27.63 -12.44 -8.79
N ALA A 62 26.54 -13.23 -8.75
CA ALA A 62 25.31 -12.93 -9.49
C ALA A 62 24.69 -11.60 -9.06
N LEU A 63 24.65 -11.31 -7.76
CA LEU A 63 24.17 -10.03 -7.23
C LEU A 63 25.05 -8.86 -7.69
N GLN A 64 26.36 -8.99 -7.66
CA GLN A 64 27.29 -7.96 -8.17
C GLN A 64 27.03 -7.65 -9.64
N ALA A 65 26.81 -8.69 -10.46
CA ALA A 65 26.49 -8.52 -11.88
C ALA A 65 25.14 -7.80 -12.07
N LEU A 66 24.11 -8.14 -11.26
CA LEU A 66 22.83 -7.43 -11.28
C LEU A 66 22.95 -5.97 -10.86
N VAL A 67 23.71 -5.68 -9.79
CA VAL A 67 23.97 -4.30 -9.35
C VAL A 67 24.67 -3.50 -10.44
N ALA A 68 25.69 -4.08 -11.11
CA ALA A 68 26.39 -3.42 -12.21
C ALA A 68 25.44 -3.11 -13.39
N ARG A 69 24.52 -4.02 -13.71
CA ARG A 69 23.50 -3.81 -14.75
C ARG A 69 22.49 -2.73 -14.34
N LEU A 70 22.02 -2.77 -13.09
CA LEU A 70 21.05 -1.80 -12.58
C LEU A 70 21.65 -0.39 -12.52
N ARG A 71 22.91 -0.23 -12.09
CA ARG A 71 23.62 1.05 -12.16
C ARG A 71 23.66 1.64 -13.56
N ARG A 72 23.93 0.82 -14.58
CA ARG A 72 23.93 1.28 -15.99
C ARG A 72 22.53 1.72 -16.42
N ALA A 73 21.50 0.99 -16.00
CA ALA A 73 20.11 1.31 -16.33
C ALA A 73 19.63 2.60 -15.66
N LEU A 74 20.12 2.91 -14.46
CA LEU A 74 19.74 4.08 -13.67
C LEU A 74 20.64 5.31 -13.89
N GLY A 75 21.56 5.28 -14.86
CA GLY A 75 22.36 6.44 -15.23
C GLY A 75 23.69 6.60 -14.51
N GLY A 76 24.17 5.59 -13.74
CA GLY A 76 25.53 5.63 -13.21
C GLY A 76 25.77 4.98 -11.85
N ARG A 77 27.04 5.03 -11.41
CA ARG A 77 27.52 4.37 -10.18
C ARG A 77 26.98 5.00 -8.90
N ASP A 78 26.64 6.26 -8.95
CA ASP A 78 26.24 7.04 -7.77
C ASP A 78 24.79 6.73 -7.34
N THR A 79 23.99 6.10 -8.20
CA THR A 79 22.62 5.70 -7.89
C THR A 79 22.54 4.54 -6.89
N ILE A 80 23.53 3.63 -6.92
CA ILE A 80 23.65 2.52 -5.97
C ILE A 80 25.07 2.48 -5.47
N THR A 81 25.28 2.78 -4.20
CA THR A 81 26.62 2.78 -3.57
C THR A 81 26.86 1.46 -2.84
N ALA A 82 28.11 0.98 -2.87
CA ALA A 82 28.55 -0.11 -1.99
C ALA A 82 28.78 0.44 -0.58
N ASP A 83 28.39 -0.32 0.42
CA ASP A 83 28.62 0.04 1.82
C ASP A 83 29.91 -0.63 2.33
N PRO A 84 30.81 0.08 3.05
CA PRO A 84 32.04 -0.50 3.60
C PRO A 84 31.81 -1.71 4.52
N ALA A 85 30.66 -1.76 5.21
CA ALA A 85 30.29 -2.89 6.05
C ALA A 85 29.63 -4.05 5.26
N GLY A 86 29.76 -4.02 3.93
CA GLY A 86 29.18 -4.99 2.99
C GLY A 86 27.73 -4.69 2.63
N GLY A 87 27.36 -5.01 1.38
CA GLY A 87 26.02 -4.75 0.84
C GLY A 87 25.92 -3.45 0.04
N TYR A 88 24.68 -3.01 -0.20
CA TYR A 88 24.39 -1.89 -1.11
C TYR A 88 23.33 -0.96 -0.54
N ARG A 89 23.34 0.27 -1.05
CA ARG A 89 22.38 1.33 -0.70
C ARG A 89 21.93 2.04 -1.97
N LEU A 90 20.64 2.22 -2.12
CA LEU A 90 20.07 3.10 -3.14
C LEU A 90 20.21 4.56 -2.67
N ALA A 91 20.86 5.39 -3.47
CA ALA A 91 21.02 6.83 -3.20
C ALA A 91 19.73 7.56 -3.61
N ALA A 92 18.68 7.44 -2.80
CA ALA A 92 17.39 8.06 -3.02
C ALA A 92 16.85 8.64 -1.71
N ALA A 93 16.18 9.79 -1.79
CA ALA A 93 15.42 10.31 -0.68
C ALA A 93 14.11 9.51 -0.50
N PRO A 94 13.55 9.43 0.71
CA PRO A 94 12.28 8.73 0.93
C PRO A 94 11.15 9.22 0.00
N ASP A 95 11.08 10.52 -0.26
CA ASP A 95 10.05 11.10 -1.15
C ASP A 95 10.23 10.76 -2.64
N ASP A 96 11.38 10.24 -3.04
CA ASP A 96 11.61 9.72 -4.39
C ASP A 96 10.96 8.35 -4.61
N ILE A 97 10.49 7.69 -3.54
CA ILE A 97 9.92 6.36 -3.57
C ILE A 97 8.42 6.43 -3.24
N ASP A 98 7.60 5.90 -4.13
CA ASP A 98 6.14 5.94 -4.03
C ASP A 98 5.60 5.33 -2.72
N LEU A 99 6.18 4.23 -2.23
CA LEU A 99 5.81 3.61 -0.96
C LEU A 99 6.03 4.54 0.24
N HIS A 100 7.17 5.22 0.30
CA HIS A 100 7.46 6.13 1.41
C HIS A 100 6.61 7.40 1.32
N ARG A 101 6.42 7.91 0.11
CA ARG A 101 5.52 9.03 -0.15
C ARG A 101 4.08 8.69 0.20
N PHE A 102 3.59 7.50 -0.19
CA PHE A 102 2.28 6.99 0.21
C PHE A 102 2.16 6.97 1.73
N SER A 103 3.14 6.37 2.41
CA SER A 103 3.13 6.25 3.88
C SER A 103 3.03 7.61 4.57
N ARG A 104 3.78 8.61 4.11
CA ARG A 104 3.75 9.97 4.63
C ARG A 104 2.38 10.62 4.40
N LEU A 105 1.85 10.53 3.17
CA LEU A 105 0.55 11.11 2.83
C LEU A 105 -0.59 10.42 3.58
N ALA A 106 -0.56 9.10 3.77
CA ALA A 106 -1.56 8.37 4.53
C ALA A 106 -1.59 8.82 6.01
N VAL A 107 -0.42 8.99 6.64
CA VAL A 107 -0.33 9.53 8.01
C VAL A 107 -0.83 10.96 8.07
N GLN A 108 -0.49 11.79 7.11
CA GLN A 108 -0.95 13.18 7.04
C GLN A 108 -2.47 13.24 6.91
N GLY A 109 -3.05 12.50 5.97
CA GLY A 109 -4.51 12.48 5.76
C GLY A 109 -5.28 11.95 6.98
N GLY A 110 -4.74 10.93 7.67
CA GLY A 110 -5.31 10.46 8.93
C GLY A 110 -5.33 11.52 10.03
N ARG A 111 -4.30 12.38 10.11
CA ARG A 111 -4.29 13.52 11.06
C ARG A 111 -5.27 14.61 10.66
N GLU A 112 -5.35 14.95 9.37
CA GLU A 112 -6.28 15.95 8.83
C GLU A 112 -7.74 15.52 9.04
N LEU A 113 -8.04 14.23 9.07
CA LEU A 113 -9.40 13.69 9.24
C LEU A 113 -10.10 14.20 10.51
N ALA A 114 -9.35 14.48 11.57
CA ALA A 114 -9.90 14.98 12.82
C ALA A 114 -10.42 16.43 12.71
N THR A 115 -9.75 17.29 11.94
CA THR A 115 -9.95 18.75 11.91
C THR A 115 -10.49 19.27 10.58
N ASP A 116 -10.07 18.71 9.45
CA ASP A 116 -10.49 19.09 8.09
C ASP A 116 -10.72 17.83 7.22
N PRO A 117 -11.93 17.24 7.27
CA PRO A 117 -12.25 16.09 6.45
C PRO A 117 -12.09 16.33 4.94
N ALA A 118 -12.30 17.56 4.47
CA ALA A 118 -12.14 17.86 3.05
C ALA A 118 -10.66 17.86 2.62
N ALA A 119 -9.76 18.37 3.45
CA ALA A 119 -8.31 18.25 3.23
C ALA A 119 -7.88 16.78 3.31
N ALA A 120 -8.32 16.05 4.32
CA ALA A 120 -8.06 14.61 4.48
C ALA A 120 -8.44 13.82 3.23
N ALA A 121 -9.63 14.04 2.68
CA ALA A 121 -10.09 13.38 1.46
C ALA A 121 -9.16 13.63 0.28
N ARG A 122 -8.69 14.87 0.10
CA ARG A 122 -7.72 15.23 -0.96
C ARG A 122 -6.37 14.53 -0.77
N THR A 123 -5.82 14.61 0.45
CA THR A 123 -4.52 14.02 0.80
C THR A 123 -4.53 12.50 0.65
N LEU A 124 -5.60 11.83 1.13
CA LEU A 124 -5.74 10.39 1.05
C LEU A 124 -5.97 9.90 -0.39
N ARG A 125 -6.73 10.64 -1.22
CA ARG A 125 -6.82 10.34 -2.66
C ARG A 125 -5.46 10.45 -3.34
N ALA A 126 -4.68 11.49 -3.05
CA ALA A 126 -3.34 11.63 -3.57
C ALA A 126 -2.41 10.49 -3.12
N ALA A 127 -2.54 10.02 -1.86
CA ALA A 127 -1.82 8.86 -1.38
C ALA A 127 -2.21 7.58 -2.14
N LEU A 128 -3.50 7.30 -2.25
CA LEU A 128 -4.04 6.10 -2.89
C LEU A 128 -3.77 6.06 -4.40
N SER A 129 -3.69 7.20 -5.08
CA SER A 129 -3.35 7.28 -6.50
C SER A 129 -1.92 6.83 -6.85
N LEU A 130 -1.05 6.65 -5.85
CA LEU A 130 0.29 6.11 -6.06
C LEU A 130 0.28 4.59 -6.29
N TRP A 131 -0.82 3.91 -5.97
CA TRP A 131 -0.96 2.47 -6.14
C TRP A 131 -1.35 2.14 -7.57
N ARG A 132 -0.52 1.33 -8.23
CA ARG A 132 -0.68 0.85 -9.62
C ARG A 132 -1.00 -0.66 -9.68
N GLY A 133 -0.90 -1.35 -8.54
CA GLY A 133 -1.12 -2.78 -8.39
C GLY A 133 -0.74 -3.27 -7.00
N PRO A 134 -0.55 -4.58 -6.79
CA PRO A 134 -0.03 -5.13 -5.53
C PRO A 134 1.35 -4.56 -5.20
N ALA A 135 1.60 -4.24 -3.93
CA ALA A 135 2.91 -3.75 -3.51
C ALA A 135 4.00 -4.78 -3.81
N LEU A 136 5.17 -4.29 -4.25
CA LEU A 136 6.37 -5.11 -4.46
C LEU A 136 6.13 -6.29 -5.41
N ALA A 137 5.35 -6.10 -6.47
CA ALA A 137 4.88 -7.16 -7.38
C ALA A 137 6.01 -7.98 -8.02
N ASP A 138 7.22 -7.45 -8.12
CA ASP A 138 8.37 -8.15 -8.71
C ASP A 138 9.22 -8.94 -7.72
N LEU A 139 8.97 -8.82 -6.41
CA LEU A 139 9.64 -9.67 -5.43
C LEU A 139 9.07 -11.11 -5.50
N PRO A 140 9.93 -12.14 -5.40
CA PRO A 140 9.47 -13.51 -5.27
C PRO A 140 8.82 -13.76 -3.91
N GLU A 141 7.98 -14.82 -3.83
CA GLU A 141 7.55 -15.35 -2.55
C GLU A 141 8.69 -16.12 -1.86
N PRO A 142 8.82 -16.12 -0.52
CA PRO A 142 7.93 -15.46 0.45
C PRO A 142 8.28 -13.98 0.74
N ALA A 143 9.36 -13.43 0.14
CA ALA A 143 9.82 -12.05 0.40
C ALA A 143 8.71 -11.03 0.13
N ARG A 144 7.97 -11.18 -0.99
CA ARG A 144 6.86 -10.28 -1.33
C ARG A 144 5.81 -10.25 -0.23
N THR A 145 5.30 -11.40 0.21
CA THR A 145 4.28 -11.47 1.28
C THR A 145 4.78 -10.85 2.58
N GLY A 146 6.03 -11.11 2.99
CA GLY A 146 6.60 -10.55 4.20
C GLY A 146 6.70 -9.02 4.15
N HIS A 147 7.19 -8.47 3.05
CA HIS A 147 7.40 -7.03 2.92
C HIS A 147 6.14 -6.24 2.55
N ALA A 148 5.18 -6.83 1.83
CA ALA A 148 3.97 -6.15 1.37
C ALA A 148 2.88 -6.07 2.45
N ALA A 149 2.88 -6.94 3.46
CA ALA A 149 1.83 -6.99 4.49
C ALA A 149 1.59 -5.64 5.18
N GLY A 150 2.64 -4.97 5.60
CA GLY A 150 2.54 -3.64 6.23
C GLY A 150 2.00 -2.55 5.29
N PRO A 151 2.56 -2.37 4.10
CA PRO A 151 2.02 -1.48 3.07
C PRO A 151 0.56 -1.73 2.72
N GLU A 152 0.15 -2.97 2.50
CA GLU A 152 -1.24 -3.32 2.15
C GLU A 152 -2.21 -3.05 3.31
N ALA A 153 -1.82 -3.36 4.55
CA ALA A 153 -2.61 -2.99 5.74
C ALA A 153 -2.79 -1.46 5.84
N ARG A 154 -1.74 -0.70 5.57
CA ARG A 154 -1.82 0.77 5.56
C ARG A 154 -2.67 1.30 4.41
N ARG A 155 -2.65 0.63 3.25
CA ARG A 155 -3.55 0.95 2.14
C ARG A 155 -5.02 0.76 2.54
N SER A 156 -5.35 -0.35 3.18
CA SER A 156 -6.70 -0.63 3.67
C SER A 156 -7.16 0.41 4.69
N ALA A 157 -6.28 0.82 5.61
CA ALA A 157 -6.58 1.90 6.55
C ALA A 157 -6.82 3.24 5.83
N ALA A 158 -5.95 3.62 4.87
CA ALA A 158 -6.10 4.86 4.11
C ALA A 158 -7.39 4.88 3.26
N LEU A 159 -7.85 3.73 2.75
CA LEU A 159 -9.14 3.60 2.06
C LEU A 159 -10.30 3.89 3.01
N ARG A 160 -10.29 3.31 4.22
CA ARG A 160 -11.32 3.60 5.24
C ARG A 160 -11.32 5.07 5.65
N ASP A 161 -10.14 5.63 5.93
CA ASP A 161 -10.02 7.04 6.32
C ASP A 161 -10.51 7.98 5.21
N ARG A 162 -10.25 7.66 3.94
CA ARG A 162 -10.75 8.43 2.80
C ARG A 162 -12.27 8.34 2.67
N ILE A 163 -12.87 7.16 2.84
CA ILE A 163 -14.33 7.00 2.86
C ILE A 163 -14.94 7.82 4.00
N GLU A 164 -14.35 7.76 5.18
CA GLU A 164 -14.77 8.55 6.34
C GLU A 164 -14.69 10.06 6.06
N ALA A 165 -13.60 10.50 5.45
CA ALA A 165 -13.41 11.88 5.05
C ALA A 165 -14.48 12.34 4.03
N ASP A 166 -14.80 11.50 3.06
CA ASP A 166 -15.84 11.77 2.06
C ASP A 166 -17.24 11.88 2.69
N LEU A 167 -17.58 10.96 3.60
CA LEU A 167 -18.85 10.99 4.32
C LEU A 167 -18.98 12.24 5.20
N ARG A 168 -17.90 12.62 5.90
CA ARG A 168 -17.92 13.78 6.82
C ARG A 168 -17.87 15.12 6.10
N SER A 169 -17.15 15.21 4.99
CA SER A 169 -17.04 16.45 4.22
C SER A 169 -18.23 16.71 3.31
N GLY A 170 -19.01 15.69 2.99
CA GLY A 170 -20.08 15.78 2.00
C GLY A 170 -19.59 16.01 0.56
N ALA A 171 -18.28 15.88 0.31
CA ALA A 171 -17.68 16.10 -1.01
C ALA A 171 -18.11 15.06 -2.05
N THR A 172 -18.50 13.89 -1.60
CA THR A 172 -19.00 12.79 -2.43
C THR A 172 -20.40 12.41 -1.94
N ALA A 173 -21.35 12.27 -2.85
CA ALA A 173 -22.70 11.83 -2.48
C ALA A 173 -22.62 10.44 -1.79
N PRO A 174 -23.27 10.25 -0.62
CA PRO A 174 -23.16 8.99 0.13
C PRO A 174 -23.53 7.75 -0.68
N ALA A 175 -24.53 7.85 -1.56
CA ALA A 175 -24.94 6.76 -2.44
C ALA A 175 -23.84 6.35 -3.43
N ALA A 176 -22.98 7.27 -3.85
CA ALA A 176 -21.86 6.98 -4.77
C ALA A 176 -20.72 6.23 -4.10
N LEU A 177 -20.62 6.25 -2.77
CA LEU A 177 -19.59 5.50 -2.01
C LEU A 177 -20.00 4.03 -1.80
N LEU A 178 -21.27 3.69 -1.86
CA LEU A 178 -21.77 2.35 -1.53
C LEU A 178 -21.14 1.23 -2.36
N PRO A 179 -20.99 1.33 -3.70
CA PRO A 179 -20.38 0.25 -4.48
C PRO A 179 -18.92 -0.05 -4.07
N GLU A 180 -18.16 1.00 -3.77
CA GLU A 180 -16.77 0.83 -3.30
C GLU A 180 -16.72 0.21 -1.91
N ILE A 181 -17.56 0.69 -0.97
CA ILE A 181 -17.67 0.12 0.37
C ILE A 181 -18.05 -1.36 0.28
N GLU A 182 -18.99 -1.73 -0.58
CA GLU A 182 -19.40 -3.12 -0.78
C GLU A 182 -18.26 -3.99 -1.32
N ALA A 183 -17.48 -3.49 -2.28
CA ALA A 183 -16.33 -4.21 -2.81
C ALA A 183 -15.24 -4.45 -1.72
N LEU A 184 -14.99 -3.45 -0.87
CA LEU A 184 -14.05 -3.58 0.25
C LEU A 184 -14.56 -4.56 1.31
N ILE A 185 -15.85 -4.57 1.57
CA ILE A 185 -16.51 -5.52 2.48
C ILE A 185 -16.37 -6.97 1.98
N GLN A 186 -16.48 -7.21 0.68
CA GLN A 186 -16.24 -8.55 0.11
C GLN A 186 -14.82 -9.02 0.34
N ALA A 187 -13.84 -8.13 0.25
CA ALA A 187 -12.43 -8.43 0.52
C ALA A 187 -12.12 -8.60 2.02
N SER A 188 -12.88 -7.92 2.91
CA SER A 188 -12.68 -7.93 4.36
C SER A 188 -14.03 -8.04 5.10
N PRO A 189 -14.65 -9.23 5.12
CA PRO A 189 -16.04 -9.40 5.60
C PRO A 189 -16.26 -9.04 7.08
N TYR A 190 -15.21 -9.11 7.88
CA TYR A 190 -15.25 -8.88 9.34
C TYR A 190 -14.70 -7.51 9.76
N ASP A 191 -14.46 -6.60 8.81
CA ASP A 191 -14.01 -5.24 9.10
C ASP A 191 -15.21 -4.41 9.61
N GLU A 192 -15.39 -4.34 10.92
CA GLU A 192 -16.50 -3.64 11.55
C GLU A 192 -16.50 -2.12 11.28
N PRO A 193 -15.37 -1.39 11.32
CA PRO A 193 -15.31 0.01 10.90
C PRO A 193 -15.87 0.25 9.50
N LEU A 194 -15.54 -0.60 8.53
CA LEU A 194 -16.03 -0.50 7.17
C LEU A 194 -17.55 -0.78 7.09
N ARG A 195 -18.02 -1.73 7.90
CA ARG A 195 -19.48 -1.97 8.04
C ARG A 195 -20.21 -0.78 8.66
N ALA A 196 -19.60 -0.12 9.65
CA ALA A 196 -20.15 1.11 10.22
C ALA A 196 -20.27 2.23 9.16
N GLN A 197 -19.25 2.36 8.30
CA GLN A 197 -19.29 3.30 7.16
C GLN A 197 -20.40 2.95 6.17
N GLN A 198 -20.66 1.66 5.90
CA GLN A 198 -21.80 1.23 5.07
C GLN A 198 -23.13 1.69 5.67
N LEU A 199 -23.34 1.47 6.98
CA LEU A 199 -24.60 1.89 7.64
C LEU A 199 -24.77 3.41 7.58
N ARG A 200 -23.71 4.18 7.84
CA ARG A 200 -23.76 5.65 7.76
C ARG A 200 -24.03 6.13 6.33
N ALA A 201 -23.40 5.54 5.33
CA ALA A 201 -23.62 5.88 3.93
C ALA A 201 -25.06 5.59 3.49
N LEU A 202 -25.63 4.43 3.87
CA LEU A 202 -27.03 4.08 3.58
C LEU A 202 -28.02 5.05 4.24
N ARG A 203 -27.81 5.40 5.51
CA ARG A 203 -28.65 6.38 6.21
C ARG A 203 -28.57 7.75 5.56
N ALA A 204 -27.37 8.24 5.28
CA ALA A 204 -27.16 9.54 4.64
C ALA A 204 -27.69 9.58 3.20
N ALA A 205 -27.80 8.43 2.53
CA ALA A 205 -28.45 8.28 1.23
C ALA A 205 -30.00 8.17 1.29
N GLY A 206 -30.60 8.33 2.49
CA GLY A 206 -32.07 8.19 2.67
C GLY A 206 -32.57 6.75 2.59
N ARG A 207 -31.73 5.75 2.86
CA ARG A 207 -32.01 4.30 2.80
C ARG A 207 -31.95 3.62 4.18
N PRO A 208 -32.76 4.08 5.19
CA PRO A 208 -32.65 3.54 6.55
C PRO A 208 -33.07 2.06 6.64
N ALA A 209 -34.05 1.61 5.84
CA ALA A 209 -34.45 0.21 5.81
C ALA A 209 -33.33 -0.71 5.33
N ASP A 210 -32.56 -0.27 4.33
CA ASP A 210 -31.39 -1.01 3.84
C ASP A 210 -30.26 -1.04 4.88
N ALA A 211 -30.10 0.04 5.66
CA ALA A 211 -29.15 0.08 6.77
C ALA A 211 -29.50 -0.95 7.85
N LEU A 212 -30.78 -1.05 8.25
CA LEU A 212 -31.23 -2.07 9.20
C LEU A 212 -31.01 -3.49 8.66
N ALA A 213 -31.34 -3.74 7.39
CA ALA A 213 -31.11 -5.03 6.75
C ALA A 213 -29.61 -5.36 6.68
N ALA A 214 -28.72 -4.37 6.42
CA ALA A 214 -27.28 -4.54 6.43
C ALA A 214 -26.78 -4.89 7.84
N TYR A 215 -27.23 -4.21 8.88
CA TYR A 215 -26.89 -4.52 10.27
C TYR A 215 -27.24 -5.97 10.65
N GLU A 216 -28.44 -6.42 10.32
CA GLU A 216 -28.85 -7.80 10.60
C GLU A 216 -27.98 -8.84 9.87
N ARG A 217 -27.56 -8.55 8.64
CA ARG A 217 -26.60 -9.41 7.92
C ARG A 217 -25.25 -9.46 8.64
N ILE A 218 -24.72 -8.30 9.05
CA ILE A 218 -23.44 -8.21 9.80
C ILE A 218 -23.54 -9.02 11.09
N ARG A 219 -24.59 -8.83 11.88
CA ARG A 219 -24.82 -9.53 13.15
C ARG A 219 -24.78 -11.05 12.95
N ARG A 220 -25.51 -11.54 11.93
CA ARG A 220 -25.52 -12.99 11.62
C ARG A 220 -24.16 -13.48 11.14
N THR A 221 -23.45 -12.71 10.33
CA THR A 221 -22.11 -13.07 9.84
C THR A 221 -21.12 -13.22 11.00
N LEU A 222 -21.09 -12.26 11.92
CA LEU A 222 -20.21 -12.30 13.11
C LEU A 222 -20.55 -13.46 14.03
N ALA A 223 -21.84 -13.67 14.30
CA ALA A 223 -22.31 -14.76 15.15
C ALA A 223 -21.94 -16.14 14.57
N ASN A 224 -22.20 -16.35 13.28
CA ASN A 224 -22.00 -17.66 12.65
C ASN A 224 -20.51 -17.98 12.40
N ALA A 225 -19.70 -16.97 12.01
CA ALA A 225 -18.31 -17.20 11.63
C ALA A 225 -17.33 -17.09 12.81
N LEU A 226 -17.60 -16.21 13.79
CA LEU A 226 -16.70 -15.87 14.88
C LEU A 226 -17.29 -16.12 16.27
N GLY A 227 -18.58 -16.45 16.39
CA GLY A 227 -19.27 -16.59 17.65
C GLY A 227 -19.38 -15.29 18.47
N THR A 228 -19.27 -14.13 17.81
CA THR A 228 -19.25 -12.81 18.47
C THR A 228 -20.48 -11.97 18.11
N THR A 229 -20.70 -10.91 18.88
CA THR A 229 -21.71 -9.87 18.60
C THR A 229 -21.04 -8.61 18.04
N PRO A 230 -21.78 -7.76 17.28
CA PRO A 230 -21.26 -6.49 16.79
C PRO A 230 -20.73 -5.60 17.91
N GLY A 231 -19.64 -4.90 17.62
CA GLY A 231 -19.02 -3.94 18.53
C GLY A 231 -19.90 -2.72 18.82
N PRO A 232 -19.49 -1.87 19.80
CA PRO A 232 -20.31 -0.74 20.28
C PRO A 232 -20.71 0.25 19.18
N GLU A 233 -19.82 0.54 18.24
CA GLU A 233 -20.10 1.49 17.15
C GLU A 233 -21.24 1.00 16.25
N LEU A 234 -21.20 -0.27 15.83
CA LEU A 234 -22.25 -0.87 15.02
C LEU A 234 -23.58 -0.93 15.79
N THR A 235 -23.54 -1.28 17.07
CA THR A 235 -24.72 -1.34 17.91
C THR A 235 -25.38 0.03 18.07
N THR A 236 -24.58 1.09 18.25
CA THR A 236 -25.08 2.47 18.34
C THR A 236 -25.72 2.92 17.01
N LEU A 237 -25.16 2.50 15.89
CA LEU A 237 -25.69 2.80 14.56
C LEU A 237 -26.97 2.01 14.23
N HIS A 238 -27.34 0.99 15.00
CA HIS A 238 -28.58 0.24 14.79
C HIS A 238 -29.79 0.98 15.40
N THR A 239 -29.61 1.71 16.50
CA THR A 239 -30.65 2.52 17.14
C THR A 239 -30.90 3.83 16.40
#